data_2f65efa13411a0bb7a4550a7b4e12087
#
_entry.id   2f65efa13411a0bb7a4550a7b4e12087
#
_cell.length_a   1.000
_cell.length_b   1.000
_cell.length_c   1.000
_cell.angle_alpha   90.00
_cell.angle_beta   90.00
_cell.angle_gamma   90.00
#
_symmetry.space_group_name_H-M   'P 1'
#
loop_
_entity.id
_entity.type
_entity.pdbx_description
1 polymer ?
#
loop_
_entity_poly.entity_id
_entity_poly.type
_entity_poly.pdbx_seq_one_letter_code
_entity_poly.pdbx_strand_id
1 'polypeptide(L)'
;PDTLYISFHQDGRTLYPGTGFMDEFGGPQAVGANVNIPLPPGTGDEGLLKVMQELVLPMLEDFQPEMIINSAGQDNHFSDPLANMQVTAQGYAKIAELLKADIAVLEGGYSVQAALPYVNTGIILSMAGLDYSHVVEPQFDAALYKQRADVTAYIDDLIVKWKDQWAQRGAMQEAARQKWGDLWRHQRSVYYDETGIQEERVEAIRLYPDQPGRLGWHKVESIGRGGPYGTQRVWAIFVPWQADEDTRQEAHDLYEEAQNKGGFDRYVLVDPSLAERQIASDGKW
;
A
#
# COMPACT_ATOMS: atom_id res chain seq x y z
N PRO A 1 1.26 11.73 -9.88
CA PRO A 1 1.29 11.36 -8.46
C PRO A 1 2.69 11.53 -7.92
N ASP A 2 2.77 12.13 -6.74
CA ASP A 2 4.02 12.57 -6.12
C ASP A 2 4.50 11.54 -5.07
N THR A 3 3.85 10.38 -5.02
CA THR A 3 4.17 9.32 -4.07
C THR A 3 4.28 7.98 -4.79
N LEU A 4 5.40 7.30 -4.57
CA LEU A 4 5.61 5.91 -4.97
C LEU A 4 5.50 5.02 -3.73
N TYR A 5 4.59 4.05 -3.76
CA TYR A 5 4.45 3.03 -2.74
C TYR A 5 5.07 1.72 -3.25
N ILE A 6 6.02 1.17 -2.50
CA ILE A 6 6.61 -0.14 -2.80
C ILE A 6 6.42 -1.02 -1.57
N SER A 7 5.82 -2.18 -1.74
CA SER A 7 5.65 -3.18 -0.69
C SER A 7 6.20 -4.53 -1.13
N PHE A 8 7.07 -5.12 -0.35
CA PHE A 8 7.44 -6.53 -0.46
C PHE A 8 6.95 -7.26 0.81
N HIS A 9 6.16 -8.27 0.58
CA HIS A 9 5.42 -8.98 1.63
C HIS A 9 5.19 -10.44 1.22
N GLN A 10 4.80 -11.28 2.16
CA GLN A 10 4.39 -12.63 1.82
C GLN A 10 3.16 -12.61 0.92
N ASP A 11 3.17 -13.43 -0.13
CA ASP A 11 2.11 -13.52 -1.14
C ASP A 11 0.72 -13.67 -0.50
N GLY A 12 -0.20 -12.77 -0.86
CA GLY A 12 -1.56 -12.73 -0.36
C GLY A 12 -2.37 -14.01 -0.61
N ARG A 13 -1.94 -14.87 -1.55
CA ARG A 13 -2.54 -16.21 -1.70
C ARG A 13 -2.27 -17.15 -0.53
N THR A 14 -1.31 -16.81 0.31
CA THR A 14 -0.83 -17.62 1.44
C THR A 14 -0.94 -16.92 2.79
N LEU A 15 -1.29 -15.63 2.79
CA LEU A 15 -1.41 -14.82 4.00
C LEU A 15 -2.56 -13.81 3.87
N TYR A 16 -3.24 -13.55 5.00
CA TYR A 16 -4.19 -12.44 5.12
C TYR A 16 -3.53 -11.09 4.81
N PRO A 17 -4.23 -10.12 4.18
CA PRO A 17 -5.66 -10.11 3.82
C PRO A 17 -5.99 -10.67 2.44
N GLY A 18 -5.07 -11.30 1.74
CA GLY A 18 -5.33 -11.86 0.42
C GLY A 18 -5.32 -10.82 -0.71
N THR A 19 -4.58 -9.74 -0.55
CA THR A 19 -4.37 -8.64 -1.51
C THR A 19 -2.87 -8.38 -1.71
N GLY A 20 -2.51 -7.33 -2.41
CA GLY A 20 -1.10 -6.99 -2.66
C GLY A 20 -0.52 -7.72 -3.86
N PHE A 21 -1.30 -7.91 -4.93
CA PHE A 21 -0.84 -8.58 -6.15
C PHE A 21 -0.20 -7.59 -7.14
N MET A 22 0.57 -8.13 -8.07
CA MET A 22 1.29 -7.32 -9.07
C MET A 22 0.37 -6.47 -9.96
N ASP A 23 -0.86 -6.92 -10.21
CA ASP A 23 -1.86 -6.21 -11.01
C ASP A 23 -2.50 -5.02 -10.27
N GLU A 24 -2.33 -4.93 -8.95
CA GLU A 24 -2.67 -3.76 -8.16
C GLU A 24 -1.59 -2.67 -8.34
N PHE A 25 -1.42 -2.18 -9.55
CA PHE A 25 -0.29 -1.33 -10.00
C PHE A 25 -0.59 0.18 -9.94
N GLY A 26 -1.52 0.58 -9.12
CA GLY A 26 -1.91 1.98 -8.94
C GLY A 26 -3.21 2.35 -9.66
N GLY A 27 -3.84 3.41 -9.18
CA GLY A 27 -5.07 3.94 -9.74
C GLY A 27 -4.88 4.66 -11.09
N PRO A 28 -5.95 5.14 -11.71
CA PRO A 28 -5.92 5.66 -13.09
C PRO A 28 -5.02 6.90 -13.29
N GLN A 29 -4.82 7.71 -12.25
CA GLN A 29 -3.88 8.84 -12.28
C GLN A 29 -2.48 8.48 -11.74
N ALA A 30 -2.32 7.26 -11.26
CA ALA A 30 -1.17 6.81 -10.52
C ALA A 30 -0.69 5.42 -10.97
N VAL A 31 -0.95 5.04 -12.22
CA VAL A 31 -0.45 3.78 -12.79
C VAL A 31 1.07 3.75 -12.67
N GLY A 32 1.59 2.68 -12.05
CA GLY A 32 3.01 2.54 -11.73
C GLY A 32 3.44 3.15 -10.40
N ALA A 33 2.55 3.81 -9.66
CA ALA A 33 2.88 4.40 -8.36
C ALA A 33 2.56 3.47 -7.16
N ASN A 34 2.01 2.29 -7.41
CA ASN A 34 1.82 1.24 -6.41
C ASN A 34 2.50 -0.04 -6.91
N VAL A 35 3.51 -0.50 -6.20
CA VAL A 35 4.34 -1.66 -6.56
C VAL A 35 4.24 -2.70 -5.46
N ASN A 36 3.54 -3.80 -5.74
CA ASN A 36 3.42 -4.93 -4.83
C ASN A 36 4.33 -6.08 -5.28
N ILE A 37 5.23 -6.50 -4.42
CA ILE A 37 6.18 -7.59 -4.68
C ILE A 37 5.81 -8.77 -3.77
N PRO A 38 4.85 -9.62 -4.20
CA PRO A 38 4.40 -10.76 -3.41
C PRO A 38 5.45 -11.87 -3.40
N LEU A 39 6.06 -12.11 -2.25
CA LEU A 39 7.15 -13.08 -2.07
C LEU A 39 6.60 -14.45 -1.62
N PRO A 40 7.18 -15.56 -2.08
CA PRO A 40 6.74 -16.87 -1.65
C PRO A 40 7.10 -17.15 -0.20
N PRO A 41 6.32 -17.98 0.53
CA PRO A 41 6.73 -18.47 1.84
C PRO A 41 8.12 -19.10 1.82
N GLY A 42 8.89 -18.89 2.87
CA GLY A 42 10.27 -19.36 2.97
C GLY A 42 11.30 -18.41 2.34
N THR A 43 10.90 -17.21 1.89
CA THR A 43 11.86 -16.17 1.49
C THR A 43 12.65 -15.71 2.71
N GLY A 44 13.97 -15.76 2.60
CA GLY A 44 14.92 -15.31 3.61
C GLY A 44 15.68 -14.04 3.18
N ASP A 45 16.76 -13.75 3.91
CA ASP A 45 17.60 -12.57 3.67
C ASP A 45 18.10 -12.49 2.23
N GLU A 46 18.55 -13.63 1.65
CA GLU A 46 19.06 -13.70 0.28
C GLU A 46 18.03 -13.20 -0.74
N GLY A 47 16.79 -13.70 -0.65
CA GLY A 47 15.72 -13.33 -1.57
C GLY A 47 15.29 -11.88 -1.38
N LEU A 48 15.17 -11.44 -0.13
CA LEU A 48 14.74 -10.09 0.18
C LEU A 48 15.78 -9.05 -0.25
N LEU A 49 17.06 -9.31 0.00
CA LEU A 49 18.16 -8.44 -0.43
C LEU A 49 18.28 -8.40 -1.95
N LYS A 50 18.03 -9.50 -2.63
CA LYS A 50 18.02 -9.55 -4.09
C LYS A 50 16.90 -8.66 -4.66
N VAL A 51 15.68 -8.75 -4.12
CA VAL A 51 14.57 -7.86 -4.48
C VAL A 51 14.92 -6.39 -4.23
N MET A 52 15.50 -6.08 -3.07
CA MET A 52 15.95 -4.73 -2.76
C MET A 52 16.92 -4.20 -3.81
N GLN A 53 17.97 -4.95 -4.10
CA GLN A 53 19.04 -4.52 -5.00
C GLN A 53 18.62 -4.48 -6.46
N GLU A 54 17.82 -5.44 -6.91
CA GLU A 54 17.49 -5.59 -8.34
C GLU A 54 16.17 -4.93 -8.77
N LEU A 55 15.29 -4.58 -7.82
CA LEU A 55 14.02 -3.92 -8.10
C LEU A 55 13.87 -2.60 -7.36
N VAL A 56 13.92 -2.62 -6.02
CA VAL A 56 13.54 -1.45 -5.22
C VAL A 56 14.49 -0.29 -5.45
N LEU A 57 15.80 -0.53 -5.32
CA LEU A 57 16.80 0.54 -5.51
C LEU A 57 16.77 1.13 -6.93
N PRO A 58 16.71 0.35 -8.03
CA PRO A 58 16.55 0.90 -9.37
C PRO A 58 15.25 1.68 -9.57
N MET A 59 14.13 1.25 -8.96
CA MET A 59 12.86 1.98 -9.02
C MET A 59 12.93 3.32 -8.28
N LEU A 60 13.60 3.37 -7.12
CA LEU A 60 13.85 4.61 -6.37
C LEU A 60 14.80 5.54 -7.13
N GLU A 61 15.84 5.01 -7.76
CA GLU A 61 16.75 5.78 -8.61
C GLU A 61 16.03 6.42 -9.81
N ASP A 62 15.07 5.72 -10.39
CA ASP A 62 14.26 6.23 -11.50
C ASP A 62 13.18 7.23 -11.04
N PHE A 63 12.59 7.02 -9.86
CA PHE A 63 11.55 7.90 -9.30
C PHE A 63 12.10 9.18 -8.65
N GLN A 64 13.35 9.15 -8.13
CA GLN A 64 14.04 10.28 -7.47
C GLN A 64 13.23 10.90 -6.31
N PRO A 65 12.85 10.14 -5.27
CA PRO A 65 12.08 10.68 -4.15
C PRO A 65 12.88 11.74 -3.37
N GLU A 66 12.21 12.78 -2.89
CA GLU A 66 12.77 13.77 -1.96
C GLU A 66 12.83 13.25 -0.52
N MET A 67 12.00 12.27 -0.19
CA MET A 67 11.92 11.65 1.14
C MET A 67 11.56 10.18 1.00
N ILE A 68 12.21 9.33 1.80
CA ILE A 68 11.91 7.90 1.89
C ILE A 68 11.41 7.58 3.30
N ILE A 69 10.21 7.05 3.39
CA ILE A 69 9.62 6.54 4.64
C ILE A 69 9.58 5.03 4.56
N ASN A 70 10.22 4.35 5.51
CA ASN A 70 10.16 2.91 5.66
C ASN A 70 9.07 2.52 6.66
N SER A 71 7.99 1.92 6.18
CA SER A 71 7.04 1.18 7.02
C SER A 71 7.68 -0.16 7.37
N ALA A 72 8.40 -0.18 8.50
CA ALA A 72 9.28 -1.27 8.90
C ALA A 72 8.51 -2.41 9.59
N GLY A 73 7.63 -3.08 8.83
CA GLY A 73 6.96 -4.31 9.25
C GLY A 73 7.97 -5.43 9.49
N GLN A 74 7.82 -6.15 10.59
CA GLN A 74 8.77 -7.17 11.05
C GLN A 74 8.19 -8.58 11.03
N ASP A 75 7.03 -8.75 10.44
CA ASP A 75 6.33 -10.03 10.31
C ASP A 75 6.96 -10.98 9.28
N ASN A 76 7.89 -10.50 8.45
CA ASN A 76 8.73 -11.38 7.62
C ASN A 76 9.85 -12.09 8.40
N HIS A 77 9.98 -11.85 9.70
CA HIS A 77 11.01 -12.48 10.52
C HIS A 77 10.74 -13.98 10.71
N PHE A 78 11.79 -14.81 10.74
CA PHE A 78 11.68 -16.28 10.81
C PHE A 78 10.94 -16.80 12.07
N SER A 79 10.84 -16.00 13.12
CA SER A 79 10.12 -16.34 14.34
C SER A 79 8.72 -15.74 14.44
N ASP A 80 8.23 -15.08 13.37
CA ASP A 80 6.89 -14.51 13.39
C ASP A 80 5.83 -15.61 13.41
N PRO A 81 4.78 -15.48 14.24
CA PRO A 81 3.74 -16.51 14.34
C PRO A 81 2.74 -16.50 13.20
N LEU A 82 2.67 -15.44 12.39
CA LEU A 82 1.66 -15.26 11.33
C LEU A 82 2.23 -15.50 9.94
N ALA A 83 3.38 -14.87 9.63
CA ALA A 83 4.03 -15.06 8.35
C ALA A 83 4.95 -16.30 8.36
N ASN A 84 5.15 -16.87 7.18
CA ASN A 84 6.03 -18.01 6.97
C ASN A 84 7.25 -17.59 6.12
N MET A 85 7.95 -16.56 6.58
CA MET A 85 9.16 -16.02 5.98
C MET A 85 10.38 -16.38 6.84
N GLN A 86 11.59 -16.10 6.34
CA GLN A 86 12.84 -16.53 6.98
C GLN A 86 13.87 -15.39 7.08
N VAL A 87 13.38 -14.16 7.25
CA VAL A 87 14.24 -12.98 7.35
C VAL A 87 14.79 -12.84 8.76
N THR A 88 16.06 -12.44 8.90
CA THR A 88 16.75 -12.22 10.17
C THR A 88 16.88 -10.73 10.48
N ALA A 89 17.26 -10.39 11.72
CA ALA A 89 17.58 -9.01 12.11
C ALA A 89 18.73 -8.43 11.26
N GLN A 90 19.69 -9.28 10.83
CA GLN A 90 20.76 -8.88 9.92
C GLN A 90 20.22 -8.53 8.54
N GLY A 91 19.25 -9.29 8.03
CA GLY A 91 18.56 -8.99 6.78
C GLY A 91 17.85 -7.64 6.84
N TYR A 92 17.08 -7.38 7.90
CA TYR A 92 16.41 -6.09 8.10
C TYR A 92 17.38 -4.92 8.24
N ALA A 93 18.45 -5.08 9.01
CA ALA A 93 19.49 -4.05 9.17
C ALA A 93 20.17 -3.74 7.84
N LYS A 94 20.43 -4.76 7.00
CA LYS A 94 21.02 -4.58 5.68
C LYS A 94 20.07 -3.89 4.71
N ILE A 95 18.77 -4.18 4.78
CA ILE A 95 17.75 -3.45 4.00
C ILE A 95 17.72 -1.97 4.42
N ALA A 96 17.73 -1.67 5.72
CA ALA A 96 17.77 -0.30 6.21
C ALA A 96 19.03 0.45 5.74
N GLU A 97 20.20 -0.21 5.73
CA GLU A 97 21.45 0.33 5.22
C GLU A 97 21.39 0.67 3.72
N LEU A 98 20.77 -0.20 2.94
CA LEU A 98 20.63 -0.01 1.49
C LEU A 98 19.57 1.05 1.15
N LEU A 99 18.45 1.04 1.84
CA LEU A 99 17.33 1.93 1.60
C LEU A 99 17.63 3.38 1.99
N LYS A 100 18.42 3.59 3.06
CA LYS A 100 18.75 4.93 3.59
C LYS A 100 17.52 5.79 3.83
N ALA A 101 16.48 5.20 4.43
CA ALA A 101 15.24 5.91 4.71
C ALA A 101 15.47 7.10 5.65
N ASP A 102 14.76 8.21 5.42
CA ASP A 102 14.76 9.38 6.29
C ASP A 102 14.00 9.11 7.59
N ILE A 103 12.93 8.31 7.49
CA ILE A 103 12.06 7.94 8.60
C ILE A 103 11.79 6.44 8.54
N ALA A 104 11.81 5.77 9.68
CA ALA A 104 11.29 4.42 9.84
C ALA A 104 10.16 4.43 10.88
N VAL A 105 9.01 3.84 10.52
CA VAL A 105 7.85 3.68 11.41
C VAL A 105 7.60 2.20 11.66
N LEU A 106 7.16 1.87 12.87
CA LEU A 106 6.79 0.49 13.20
C LEU A 106 5.46 0.14 12.54
N GLU A 107 5.41 -1.06 12.00
CA GLU A 107 4.21 -1.66 11.43
C GLU A 107 4.02 -3.08 11.99
N GLY A 108 3.57 -4.05 11.18
CA GLY A 108 3.42 -5.44 11.59
C GLY A 108 4.68 -6.04 12.21
N GLY A 109 4.52 -7.15 12.91
CA GLY A 109 5.58 -7.87 13.62
C GLY A 109 5.08 -8.35 14.97
N TYR A 110 4.79 -9.64 15.05
CA TYR A 110 4.01 -10.23 16.14
C TYR A 110 4.87 -11.09 17.07
N SER A 111 6.13 -11.28 16.75
CA SER A 111 7.13 -11.95 17.58
C SER A 111 7.81 -10.97 18.53
N VAL A 112 7.07 -10.55 19.57
CA VAL A 112 7.46 -9.48 20.51
C VAL A 112 8.77 -9.77 21.24
N GLN A 113 9.03 -11.04 21.60
CA GLN A 113 10.20 -11.41 22.39
C GLN A 113 11.42 -11.80 21.53
N ALA A 114 11.20 -12.40 20.36
CA ALA A 114 12.27 -12.94 19.55
C ALA A 114 12.66 -12.05 18.36
N ALA A 115 11.69 -11.37 17.69
CA ALA A 115 11.99 -10.50 16.55
C ALA A 115 12.24 -9.05 16.97
N LEU A 116 11.24 -8.40 17.59
CA LEU A 116 11.23 -6.95 17.80
C LEU A 116 12.52 -6.39 18.44
N PRO A 117 13.09 -6.98 19.50
CA PRO A 117 14.30 -6.42 20.12
C PRO A 117 15.51 -6.41 19.18
N TYR A 118 15.67 -7.47 18.39
CA TYR A 118 16.82 -7.61 17.48
C TYR A 118 16.63 -6.81 16.21
N VAL A 119 15.47 -6.92 15.56
CA VAL A 119 15.17 -6.20 14.32
C VAL A 119 15.19 -4.69 14.54
N ASN A 120 14.52 -4.19 15.59
CA ASN A 120 14.54 -2.75 15.91
C ASN A 120 15.95 -2.25 16.18
N THR A 121 16.74 -3.01 16.97
CA THR A 121 18.13 -2.65 17.26
C THR A 121 18.95 -2.61 15.98
N GLY A 122 18.81 -3.62 15.10
CA GLY A 122 19.49 -3.69 13.82
C GLY A 122 19.16 -2.50 12.91
N ILE A 123 17.88 -2.17 12.77
CA ILE A 123 17.42 -1.02 11.96
C ILE A 123 17.96 0.30 12.54
N ILE A 124 17.84 0.52 13.85
CA ILE A 124 18.30 1.75 14.50
C ILE A 124 19.82 1.93 14.33
N LEU A 125 20.60 0.89 14.58
CA LEU A 125 22.06 0.96 14.41
C LEU A 125 22.44 1.23 12.96
N SER A 126 21.78 0.55 12.01
CA SER A 126 21.99 0.74 10.59
C SER A 126 21.68 2.17 10.16
N MET A 127 20.53 2.72 10.53
CA MET A 127 20.14 4.10 10.22
C MET A 127 21.08 5.13 10.86
N ALA A 128 21.65 4.82 12.02
CA ALA A 128 22.65 5.66 12.69
C ALA A 128 24.07 5.54 12.10
N GLY A 129 24.29 4.66 11.12
CA GLY A 129 25.61 4.37 10.58
C GLY A 129 26.55 3.65 11.55
N LEU A 130 25.98 2.92 12.51
CA LEU A 130 26.72 2.17 13.55
C LEU A 130 26.82 0.69 13.16
N ASP A 131 27.79 0.00 13.76
CA ASP A 131 27.98 -1.44 13.56
C ASP A 131 26.84 -2.26 14.18
N TYR A 132 26.14 -3.01 13.36
CA TYR A 132 25.05 -3.91 13.73
C TYR A 132 25.43 -5.40 13.61
N SER A 133 26.68 -5.72 13.30
CA SER A 133 27.15 -7.11 13.08
C SER A 133 26.93 -8.05 14.28
N HIS A 134 26.85 -7.48 15.47
CA HIS A 134 26.62 -8.20 16.73
C HIS A 134 25.13 -8.45 17.05
N VAL A 135 24.20 -7.87 16.25
CA VAL A 135 22.76 -8.05 16.44
C VAL A 135 22.34 -9.36 15.79
N VAL A 136 22.38 -10.44 16.52
CA VAL A 136 22.05 -11.80 16.07
C VAL A 136 21.08 -12.43 17.07
N GLU A 137 20.04 -13.06 16.56
CA GLU A 137 19.05 -13.75 17.38
C GLU A 137 19.65 -15.01 18.00
N PRO A 138 19.50 -15.24 19.32
CA PRO A 138 20.12 -16.40 20.00
C PRO A 138 19.62 -17.75 19.49
N GLN A 139 18.45 -17.77 18.86
CA GLN A 139 17.77 -18.98 18.37
C GLN A 139 17.94 -19.20 16.86
N PHE A 140 18.66 -18.30 16.17
CA PHE A 140 18.87 -18.42 14.75
C PHE A 140 19.80 -19.60 14.40
N ASP A 141 19.33 -20.50 13.55
CA ASP A 141 20.13 -21.58 12.97
C ASP A 141 20.08 -21.48 11.44
N ALA A 142 21.18 -21.05 10.86
CA ALA A 142 21.31 -20.87 9.41
C ALA A 142 21.06 -22.17 8.60
N ALA A 143 21.19 -23.35 9.21
CA ALA A 143 20.88 -24.60 8.53
C ALA A 143 19.37 -24.85 8.42
N LEU A 144 18.60 -24.40 9.40
CA LEU A 144 17.13 -24.53 9.42
C LEU A 144 16.43 -23.47 8.56
N TYR A 145 16.99 -22.26 8.48
CA TYR A 145 16.38 -21.10 7.82
C TYR A 145 17.01 -20.76 6.48
N LYS A 146 17.64 -21.76 5.84
CA LYS A 146 18.22 -21.60 4.50
C LYS A 146 17.11 -21.50 3.45
N GLN A 147 17.14 -20.43 2.66
CA GLN A 147 16.23 -20.28 1.52
C GLN A 147 16.37 -21.45 0.54
N ARG A 148 15.26 -21.99 0.09
CA ARG A 148 15.20 -23.11 -0.86
C ARG A 148 15.44 -22.62 -2.28
N ALA A 149 15.99 -23.48 -3.13
CA ALA A 149 16.30 -23.15 -4.52
C ALA A 149 15.05 -22.84 -5.37
N ASP A 150 13.90 -23.47 -5.07
CA ASP A 150 12.64 -23.17 -5.75
C ASP A 150 12.09 -21.78 -5.38
N VAL A 151 12.30 -21.32 -4.14
CA VAL A 151 11.99 -19.96 -3.68
C VAL A 151 12.87 -18.95 -4.41
N THR A 152 14.18 -19.21 -4.53
CA THR A 152 15.11 -18.37 -5.29
C THR A 152 14.70 -18.27 -6.75
N ALA A 153 14.39 -19.38 -7.40
CA ALA A 153 13.96 -19.39 -8.79
C ALA A 153 12.64 -18.61 -9.01
N TYR A 154 11.69 -18.70 -8.07
CA TYR A 154 10.46 -17.91 -8.13
C TYR A 154 10.75 -16.41 -8.04
N ILE A 155 11.64 -16.01 -7.11
CA ILE A 155 12.04 -14.61 -6.95
C ILE A 155 12.73 -14.08 -8.20
N ASP A 156 13.59 -14.88 -8.84
CA ASP A 156 14.25 -14.52 -10.10
C ASP A 156 13.23 -14.23 -11.22
N ASP A 157 12.23 -15.08 -11.35
CA ASP A 157 11.14 -14.92 -12.31
C ASP A 157 10.26 -13.70 -12.01
N LEU A 158 9.99 -13.46 -10.72
CA LEU A 158 9.25 -12.28 -10.24
C LEU A 158 10.00 -10.98 -10.56
N ILE A 159 11.30 -10.96 -10.36
CA ILE A 159 12.17 -9.81 -10.68
C ILE A 159 12.13 -9.50 -12.18
N VAL A 160 12.21 -10.52 -13.04
CA VAL A 160 12.11 -10.33 -14.50
C VAL A 160 10.77 -9.73 -14.88
N LYS A 161 9.66 -10.25 -14.34
CA LYS A 161 8.30 -9.74 -14.58
C LYS A 161 8.14 -8.30 -14.14
N TRP A 162 8.67 -7.95 -12.96
CA TRP A 162 8.59 -6.59 -12.45
C TRP A 162 9.44 -5.60 -13.25
N LYS A 163 10.64 -5.98 -13.70
CA LYS A 163 11.47 -5.14 -14.57
C LYS A 163 10.73 -4.83 -15.88
N ASP A 164 10.08 -5.82 -16.47
CA ASP A 164 9.28 -5.63 -17.69
C ASP A 164 8.07 -4.72 -17.45
N GLN A 165 7.30 -4.98 -16.40
CA GLN A 165 6.13 -4.17 -16.04
C GLN A 165 6.51 -2.71 -15.73
N TRP A 166 7.60 -2.50 -14.97
CA TRP A 166 8.12 -1.16 -14.67
C TRP A 166 8.55 -0.41 -15.91
N ALA A 167 9.24 -1.07 -16.83
CA ALA A 167 9.65 -0.47 -18.09
C ALA A 167 8.46 -0.05 -18.97
N GLN A 168 7.33 -0.76 -18.88
CA GLN A 168 6.12 -0.49 -19.65
C GLN A 168 5.17 0.54 -18.97
N ARG A 169 5.48 1.01 -17.75
CA ARG A 169 4.56 1.86 -16.97
C ARG A 169 4.10 3.12 -17.72
N GLY A 170 4.98 3.76 -18.50
CA GLY A 170 4.62 4.94 -19.29
C GLY A 170 3.56 4.65 -20.36
N ALA A 171 3.71 3.53 -21.07
CA ALA A 171 2.70 3.07 -22.03
C ALA A 171 1.39 2.67 -21.35
N MET A 172 1.47 2.05 -20.16
CA MET A 172 0.29 1.70 -19.36
C MET A 172 -0.45 2.95 -18.86
N GLN A 173 0.28 3.99 -18.44
CA GLN A 173 -0.31 5.29 -18.06
C GLN A 173 -1.06 5.93 -19.23
N GLU A 174 -0.45 5.95 -20.42
CA GLU A 174 -1.08 6.50 -21.60
C GLU A 174 -2.32 5.70 -22.02
N ALA A 175 -2.25 4.37 -22.00
CA ALA A 175 -3.40 3.52 -22.25
C ALA A 175 -4.53 3.74 -21.23
N ALA A 176 -4.20 3.96 -19.96
CA ALA A 176 -5.17 4.28 -18.93
C ALA A 176 -5.86 5.63 -19.18
N ARG A 177 -5.11 6.66 -19.57
CA ARG A 177 -5.68 7.96 -19.96
C ARG A 177 -6.67 7.85 -21.10
N GLN A 178 -6.31 7.12 -22.16
CA GLN A 178 -7.17 6.90 -23.31
C GLN A 178 -8.42 6.08 -22.98
N LYS A 179 -8.28 5.07 -22.11
CA LYS A 179 -9.38 4.18 -21.73
C LYS A 179 -10.43 4.88 -20.86
N TRP A 180 -9.99 5.69 -19.89
CA TRP A 180 -10.89 6.21 -18.86
C TRP A 180 -11.41 7.61 -19.15
N GLY A 181 -10.78 8.37 -20.06
CA GLY A 181 -11.15 9.74 -20.36
C GLY A 181 -11.11 10.62 -19.10
N ASP A 182 -12.20 11.29 -18.80
CA ASP A 182 -12.31 12.24 -17.69
C ASP A 182 -12.91 11.67 -16.39
N LEU A 183 -13.35 10.40 -16.41
CA LEU A 183 -13.95 9.75 -15.24
C LEU A 183 -13.60 8.26 -15.16
N TRP A 184 -12.80 7.91 -14.18
CA TRP A 184 -12.56 6.50 -13.83
C TRP A 184 -13.68 5.99 -12.91
N ARG A 185 -14.10 4.74 -13.13
CA ARG A 185 -15.06 4.04 -12.27
C ARG A 185 -14.59 2.64 -11.95
N HIS A 186 -14.77 2.24 -10.70
CA HIS A 186 -14.44 0.90 -10.23
C HIS A 186 -15.52 0.40 -9.27
N GLN A 187 -15.83 -0.89 -9.37
CA GLN A 187 -16.72 -1.57 -8.44
C GLN A 187 -15.96 -2.74 -7.81
N ARG A 188 -16.07 -2.85 -6.50
CA ARG A 188 -15.47 -3.97 -5.75
C ARG A 188 -16.34 -4.36 -4.58
N SER A 189 -16.17 -5.63 -4.17
CA SER A 189 -16.75 -6.20 -2.97
C SER A 189 -15.65 -6.47 -1.97
N VAL A 190 -15.83 -6.03 -0.73
CA VAL A 190 -14.86 -6.16 0.35
C VAL A 190 -15.53 -6.83 1.55
N TYR A 191 -14.91 -7.86 2.09
CA TYR A 191 -15.35 -8.47 3.33
C TYR A 191 -14.40 -8.09 4.46
N TYR A 192 -14.97 -7.54 5.54
CA TYR A 192 -14.25 -7.19 6.76
C TYR A 192 -14.53 -8.25 7.81
N ASP A 193 -13.60 -9.17 7.99
CA ASP A 193 -13.73 -10.32 8.89
C ASP A 193 -13.85 -9.94 10.38
N GLU A 194 -13.14 -8.90 10.81
CA GLU A 194 -13.21 -8.38 12.18
C GLU A 194 -14.61 -7.91 12.59
N THR A 195 -15.36 -7.38 11.63
CA THR A 195 -16.69 -6.80 11.87
C THR A 195 -17.82 -7.64 11.27
N GLY A 196 -17.49 -8.63 10.42
CA GLY A 196 -18.46 -9.40 9.67
C GLY A 196 -19.25 -8.60 8.64
N ILE A 197 -18.67 -7.48 8.16
CA ILE A 197 -19.33 -6.59 7.19
C ILE A 197 -18.92 -6.99 5.77
N GLN A 198 -19.92 -7.24 4.91
CA GLN A 198 -19.77 -7.31 3.47
C GLN A 198 -20.09 -5.95 2.87
N GLU A 199 -19.12 -5.32 2.25
CA GLU A 199 -19.27 -4.01 1.60
C GLU A 199 -19.24 -4.16 0.08
N GLU A 200 -20.26 -3.62 -0.59
CA GLU A 200 -20.26 -3.34 -2.03
C GLU A 200 -19.92 -1.87 -2.22
N ARG A 201 -18.83 -1.59 -2.96
CA ARG A 201 -18.31 -0.25 -3.15
C ARG A 201 -18.22 0.10 -4.62
N VAL A 202 -18.77 1.25 -4.98
CA VAL A 202 -18.61 1.89 -6.30
C VAL A 202 -17.80 3.17 -6.10
N GLU A 203 -16.68 3.24 -6.76
CA GLU A 203 -15.76 4.37 -6.69
C GLU A 203 -15.74 5.10 -8.03
N ALA A 204 -15.61 6.42 -8.00
CA ALA A 204 -15.40 7.24 -9.18
C ALA A 204 -14.34 8.31 -8.88
N ILE A 205 -13.38 8.48 -9.79
CA ILE A 205 -12.35 9.52 -9.70
C ILE A 205 -12.44 10.41 -10.93
N ARG A 206 -12.55 11.72 -10.71
CA ARG A 206 -12.44 12.73 -11.76
C ARG A 206 -11.01 12.76 -12.29
N LEU A 207 -10.85 12.66 -13.59
CA LEU A 207 -9.56 12.71 -14.26
C LEU A 207 -9.48 13.97 -15.12
N TYR A 208 -8.27 14.49 -15.32
CA TYR A 208 -7.99 15.59 -16.22
C TYR A 208 -6.87 15.18 -17.19
N PRO A 209 -7.20 14.41 -18.24
CA PRO A 209 -6.21 13.80 -19.14
C PRO A 209 -5.27 14.82 -19.80
N ASP A 210 -5.79 16.01 -20.13
CA ASP A 210 -5.06 17.08 -20.80
C ASP A 210 -4.32 18.02 -19.83
N GLN A 211 -4.40 17.76 -18.52
CA GLN A 211 -3.80 18.59 -17.46
C GLN A 211 -3.00 17.69 -16.49
N PRO A 212 -1.80 17.27 -16.87
CA PRO A 212 -0.94 16.45 -16.03
C PRO A 212 -0.68 17.13 -14.67
N GLY A 213 -0.87 16.38 -13.58
CA GLY A 213 -0.72 16.89 -12.22
C GLY A 213 -1.97 17.53 -11.61
N ARG A 214 -3.01 17.83 -12.39
CA ARG A 214 -4.28 18.25 -11.82
C ARG A 214 -4.99 17.05 -11.17
N LEU A 215 -5.37 17.21 -9.90
CA LEU A 215 -6.01 16.18 -9.09
C LEU A 215 -7.53 16.37 -9.08
N GLY A 216 -8.26 15.33 -9.44
CA GLY A 216 -9.72 15.32 -9.38
C GLY A 216 -10.25 14.79 -8.05
N TRP A 217 -11.51 15.03 -7.80
CA TRP A 217 -12.23 14.48 -6.65
C TRP A 217 -12.38 12.95 -6.74
N HIS A 218 -12.49 12.31 -5.57
CA HIS A 218 -12.77 10.88 -5.43
C HIS A 218 -14.12 10.68 -4.73
N LYS A 219 -15.07 10.08 -5.45
CA LYS A 219 -16.41 9.75 -4.95
C LYS A 219 -16.51 8.27 -4.61
N VAL A 220 -17.17 7.95 -3.50
CA VAL A 220 -17.44 6.58 -3.04
C VAL A 220 -18.92 6.45 -2.72
N GLU A 221 -19.56 5.44 -3.29
CA GLU A 221 -20.88 4.96 -2.90
C GLU A 221 -20.71 3.56 -2.32
N SER A 222 -21.08 3.34 -1.08
CA SER A 222 -20.93 2.05 -0.43
C SER A 222 -22.21 1.56 0.23
N ILE A 223 -22.38 0.24 0.23
CA ILE A 223 -23.44 -0.46 0.94
C ILE A 223 -22.78 -1.57 1.76
N GLY A 224 -22.67 -1.35 3.07
CA GLY A 224 -22.22 -2.34 4.03
C GLY A 224 -23.40 -3.16 4.55
N ARG A 225 -23.28 -4.49 4.60
CA ARG A 225 -24.27 -5.41 5.15
C ARG A 225 -23.63 -6.32 6.19
N GLY A 226 -24.33 -6.57 7.27
CA GLY A 226 -23.83 -7.36 8.40
C GLY A 226 -23.27 -6.49 9.54
N GLY A 227 -22.58 -7.14 10.47
CA GLY A 227 -22.09 -6.48 11.68
C GLY A 227 -23.21 -5.99 12.61
N PRO A 228 -22.85 -5.22 13.66
CA PRO A 228 -23.80 -4.80 14.69
C PRO A 228 -24.79 -3.71 14.25
N TYR A 229 -24.53 -3.06 13.12
CA TYR A 229 -25.29 -1.90 12.64
C TYR A 229 -26.25 -2.19 11.49
N GLY A 230 -26.32 -3.47 11.05
CA GLY A 230 -27.17 -3.89 9.92
C GLY A 230 -26.69 -3.32 8.58
N THR A 231 -27.64 -2.96 7.70
CA THR A 231 -27.30 -2.35 6.43
C THR A 231 -27.08 -0.86 6.57
N GLN A 232 -25.92 -0.38 6.10
CA GLN A 232 -25.55 1.03 6.06
C GLN A 232 -25.23 1.43 4.61
N ARG A 233 -25.77 2.55 4.13
CA ARG A 233 -25.47 3.13 2.83
C ARG A 233 -24.76 4.45 3.03
N VAL A 234 -23.57 4.57 2.46
CA VAL A 234 -22.74 5.78 2.59
C VAL A 234 -22.43 6.33 1.20
N TRP A 235 -22.66 7.62 1.04
CA TRP A 235 -22.17 8.39 -0.08
C TRP A 235 -21.12 9.38 0.42
N ALA A 236 -19.92 9.32 -0.16
CA ALA A 236 -18.81 10.17 0.25
C ALA A 236 -18.10 10.75 -0.96
N ILE A 237 -17.60 11.99 -0.82
CA ILE A 237 -16.70 12.61 -1.79
C ILE A 237 -15.51 13.25 -1.08
N PHE A 238 -14.33 13.03 -1.63
CA PHE A 238 -13.06 13.48 -1.10
C PHE A 238 -12.42 14.42 -2.11
N VAL A 239 -12.08 15.61 -1.66
CA VAL A 239 -11.36 16.62 -2.45
C VAL A 239 -9.88 16.56 -2.07
N PRO A 240 -8.95 16.40 -3.02
CA PRO A 240 -7.53 16.43 -2.73
C PRO A 240 -7.10 17.78 -2.15
N TRP A 241 -6.10 17.77 -1.27
CA TRP A 241 -5.55 19.00 -0.67
C TRP A 241 -5.14 20.05 -1.71
N GLN A 242 -4.51 19.60 -2.80
CA GLN A 242 -4.00 20.44 -3.88
C GLN A 242 -5.02 20.67 -5.01
N ALA A 243 -6.30 20.31 -4.82
CA ALA A 243 -7.32 20.55 -5.82
C ALA A 243 -7.49 22.05 -6.07
N ASP A 244 -7.73 22.42 -7.34
CA ASP A 244 -8.10 23.77 -7.70
C ASP A 244 -9.57 24.09 -7.36
N GLU A 245 -9.94 25.34 -7.48
CA GLU A 245 -11.29 25.83 -7.12
C GLU A 245 -12.38 25.19 -7.96
N ASP A 246 -12.15 24.96 -9.25
CA ASP A 246 -13.15 24.33 -10.14
C ASP A 246 -13.42 22.88 -9.70
N THR A 247 -12.37 22.13 -9.35
CA THR A 247 -12.51 20.76 -8.83
C THR A 247 -13.24 20.73 -7.49
N ARG A 248 -12.97 21.70 -6.62
CA ARG A 248 -13.67 21.85 -5.32
C ARG A 248 -15.15 22.13 -5.55
N GLN A 249 -15.46 23.12 -6.39
CA GLN A 249 -16.84 23.50 -6.66
C GLN A 249 -17.63 22.33 -7.29
N GLU A 250 -17.05 21.62 -8.25
CA GLU A 250 -17.66 20.42 -8.84
C GLU A 250 -17.98 19.35 -7.78
N ALA A 251 -17.07 19.13 -6.81
CA ALA A 251 -17.29 18.18 -5.73
C ALA A 251 -18.41 18.61 -4.79
N HIS A 252 -18.47 19.90 -4.44
CA HIS A 252 -19.52 20.47 -3.61
C HIS A 252 -20.89 20.37 -4.28
N ASP A 253 -20.98 20.70 -5.57
CA ASP A 253 -22.22 20.59 -6.34
C ASP A 253 -22.73 19.14 -6.39
N LEU A 254 -21.84 18.16 -6.60
CA LEU A 254 -22.16 16.74 -6.55
C LEU A 254 -22.64 16.28 -5.15
N TYR A 255 -22.07 16.82 -4.11
CA TYR A 255 -22.47 16.52 -2.73
C TYR A 255 -23.89 17.04 -2.46
N GLU A 256 -24.20 18.28 -2.83
CA GLU A 256 -25.53 18.87 -2.67
C GLU A 256 -26.58 18.13 -3.53
N GLU A 257 -26.24 17.78 -4.76
CA GLU A 257 -27.11 16.97 -5.62
C GLU A 257 -27.43 15.61 -4.98
N ALA A 258 -26.41 14.94 -4.42
CA ALA A 258 -26.60 13.63 -3.79
C ALA A 258 -27.52 13.73 -2.57
N GLN A 259 -27.35 14.76 -1.71
CA GLN A 259 -28.21 14.99 -0.56
C GLN A 259 -29.66 15.27 -0.97
N ASN A 260 -29.86 16.10 -2.01
CA ASN A 260 -31.19 16.42 -2.52
C ASN A 260 -31.91 15.21 -3.12
N LYS A 261 -31.15 14.32 -3.79
CA LYS A 261 -31.65 13.07 -4.35
C LYS A 261 -32.01 12.05 -3.28
N GLY A 262 -31.29 12.02 -2.18
CA GLY A 262 -31.47 11.05 -1.11
C GLY A 262 -31.03 9.64 -1.49
N GLY A 263 -31.36 8.67 -0.66
CA GLY A 263 -31.13 7.24 -0.90
C GLY A 263 -29.97 6.64 -0.11
N PHE A 264 -29.21 7.44 0.63
CA PHE A 264 -28.15 7.01 1.53
C PHE A 264 -28.45 7.37 2.98
N ASP A 265 -27.91 6.59 3.91
CA ASP A 265 -28.07 6.80 5.33
C ASP A 265 -27.10 7.88 5.85
N ARG A 266 -25.99 8.09 5.12
CA ARG A 266 -24.96 9.08 5.45
C ARG A 266 -24.39 9.72 4.19
N TYR A 267 -24.13 11.03 4.26
CA TYR A 267 -23.43 11.82 3.25
C TYR A 267 -22.19 12.45 3.87
N VAL A 268 -21.04 12.33 3.22
CA VAL A 268 -19.76 12.83 3.70
C VAL A 268 -19.08 13.65 2.62
N LEU A 269 -18.73 14.88 2.92
CA LEU A 269 -17.83 15.71 2.13
C LEU A 269 -16.54 15.91 2.94
N VAL A 270 -15.41 15.57 2.36
CA VAL A 270 -14.08 15.82 2.91
C VAL A 270 -13.37 16.78 1.98
N ASP A 271 -13.33 18.05 2.36
CA ASP A 271 -12.55 19.07 1.69
C ASP A 271 -11.55 19.68 2.71
N PRO A 272 -10.24 19.47 2.53
CA PRO A 272 -9.22 19.96 3.46
C PRO A 272 -9.13 21.48 3.55
N SER A 273 -9.68 22.22 2.57
CA SER A 273 -9.73 23.69 2.63
C SER A 273 -10.76 24.19 3.63
N LEU A 274 -11.72 23.35 4.01
CA LEU A 274 -12.68 23.65 5.06
C LEU A 274 -12.07 23.28 6.40
N ALA A 275 -12.03 24.22 7.35
CA ALA A 275 -11.45 24.00 8.68
C ALA A 275 -12.19 22.93 9.52
N GLU A 276 -13.38 22.52 9.07
CA GLU A 276 -14.23 21.54 9.74
C GLU A 276 -14.76 20.49 8.73
N ARG A 277 -14.76 19.22 9.14
CA ARG A 277 -15.42 18.17 8.39
C ARG A 277 -16.92 18.40 8.42
N GLN A 278 -17.55 18.76 7.31
CA GLN A 278 -19.00 18.77 7.19
C GLN A 278 -19.49 17.33 7.07
N ILE A 279 -19.93 16.78 8.19
CA ILE A 279 -20.66 15.52 8.21
C ILE A 279 -22.13 15.89 8.35
N ALA A 280 -22.86 15.86 7.24
CA ALA A 280 -24.31 15.93 7.27
C ALA A 280 -24.82 14.53 7.63
N SER A 281 -25.08 14.27 8.89
CA SER A 281 -25.81 13.09 9.34
C SER A 281 -27.15 13.51 9.93
N ASP A 282 -28.16 12.67 9.81
CA ASP A 282 -29.43 12.82 10.55
C ASP A 282 -29.26 12.63 12.07
N GLY A 283 -28.08 12.98 12.61
CA GLY A 283 -27.85 13.13 14.05
C GLY A 283 -27.77 11.85 14.88
N LYS A 284 -27.55 10.70 14.26
CA LYS A 284 -27.36 9.43 15.02
C LYS A 284 -26.02 8.77 14.67
N TRP A 285 -25.09 8.85 15.60
CA TRP A 285 -23.92 7.98 15.74
C TRP A 285 -24.33 6.69 16.44
#